data_9a5e93b553d4a1547a08a5099826f314
#
_entry.id   9a5e93b553d4a1547a08a5099826f314
#
_cell.length_a   1.000
_cell.length_b   1.000
_cell.length_c   1.000
_cell.angle_alpha   90.00
_cell.angle_beta   90.00
_cell.angle_gamma   90.00
#
_symmetry.space_group_name_H-M   'P 1'
#
loop_
_entity.id
_entity.type
_entity.pdbx_description
1 polymer ?
#
loop_
_entity_poly.entity_id
_entity_poly.type
_entity_poly.pdbx_seq_one_letter_code
_entity_poly.pdbx_strand_id
1 'polypeptide(L)'
;MFVYCLNNPICRIDLYGNVSEEAAKEKIEENKEEIIAAGKEFNVDPAIIAACIYVEQVLNVNWMDSLSDLLCYSFDTSIGIGQVRVSTAILVEDNGYMEQSQGFYANQLYISREEVVATTLADDKANIRYVAAYLAYWQDRWSDTLDISNMPEILGTLYNLGDNANEPNTSPKSNGFGRHVGVAYGMMKMLLYKRVGNRGVQYEIN
;
A
#
# COMPACT_ATOMS: atom_id res chain seq x y z
N MET A 1 1.77 2.81 -29.16
CA MET A 1 2.52 4.03 -28.81
C MET A 1 2.60 4.03 -27.29
N PHE A 2 3.76 3.74 -26.74
CA PHE A 2 3.91 3.67 -25.29
C PHE A 2 3.96 5.08 -24.71
N VAL A 3 3.11 5.37 -23.71
CA VAL A 3 3.11 6.64 -23.01
C VAL A 3 4.19 6.55 -21.91
N TYR A 4 5.41 6.88 -22.27
CA TYR A 4 6.53 6.94 -21.32
C TYR A 4 6.42 8.22 -20.48
N CYS A 5 6.42 8.07 -19.16
CA CYS A 5 6.37 9.17 -18.19
C CYS A 5 5.22 10.18 -18.42
N LEU A 6 4.02 9.70 -18.80
CA LEU A 6 2.85 10.56 -19.06
C LEU A 6 3.15 11.73 -20.02
N ASN A 7 3.99 11.50 -21.03
CA ASN A 7 4.46 12.50 -22.02
C ASN A 7 5.24 13.70 -21.40
N ASN A 8 5.76 13.57 -20.18
CA ASN A 8 6.62 14.58 -19.58
C ASN A 8 7.94 13.98 -19.08
N PRO A 9 8.86 13.59 -19.98
CA PRO A 9 10.11 12.92 -19.64
C PRO A 9 11.10 13.80 -18.87
N ILE A 10 10.88 15.12 -18.82
CA ILE A 10 11.80 16.05 -18.15
C ILE A 10 11.55 16.09 -16.64
N CYS A 11 10.31 15.83 -16.19
CA CYS A 11 9.93 15.90 -14.78
C CYS A 11 9.99 14.55 -14.05
N ARG A 12 10.20 13.45 -14.77
CA ARG A 12 10.23 12.09 -14.22
C ARG A 12 11.41 11.33 -14.82
N ILE A 13 12.60 11.55 -14.27
CA ILE A 13 13.80 10.81 -14.67
C ILE A 13 13.78 9.49 -13.90
N ASP A 14 13.43 8.43 -14.60
CA ASP A 14 13.62 7.07 -14.13
C ASP A 14 15.00 6.57 -14.57
N LEU A 15 16.00 6.77 -13.72
CA LEU A 15 17.38 6.34 -13.99
C LEU A 15 17.58 4.82 -13.80
N TYR A 16 16.65 4.14 -13.14
CA TYR A 16 16.76 2.71 -12.79
C TYR A 16 15.43 1.95 -12.80
N GLY A 17 14.35 2.50 -13.37
CA GLY A 17 13.02 1.90 -13.31
C GLY A 17 12.28 2.12 -11.97
N ASN A 18 12.84 2.92 -11.06
CA ASN A 18 12.23 3.24 -9.78
C ASN A 18 11.39 4.51 -9.86
N VAL A 19 10.26 4.51 -9.18
CA VAL A 19 9.51 5.75 -8.93
C VAL A 19 10.37 6.68 -8.08
N SER A 20 10.53 7.96 -8.47
CA SER A 20 11.27 8.91 -7.65
C SER A 20 10.60 9.11 -6.30
N GLU A 21 11.37 9.48 -5.26
CA GLU A 21 10.81 9.78 -3.94
C GLU A 21 9.73 10.87 -4.00
N GLU A 22 9.90 11.85 -4.87
CA GLU A 22 8.93 12.93 -5.08
C GLU A 22 7.64 12.41 -5.68
N ALA A 23 7.69 11.55 -6.70
CA ALA A 23 6.52 10.95 -7.31
C ALA A 23 5.80 9.99 -6.33
N ALA A 24 6.54 9.27 -5.48
CA ALA A 24 5.95 8.46 -4.42
C ALA A 24 5.22 9.32 -3.38
N LYS A 25 5.79 10.46 -2.98
CA LYS A 25 5.14 11.43 -2.08
C LYS A 25 3.89 12.05 -2.70
N GLU A 26 3.95 12.45 -3.98
CA GLU A 26 2.80 12.96 -4.73
C GLU A 26 1.65 11.94 -4.74
N LYS A 27 1.97 10.66 -4.98
CA LYS A 27 1.00 9.58 -4.96
C LYS A 27 0.33 9.41 -3.59
N ILE A 28 1.09 9.57 -2.49
CA ILE A 28 0.54 9.57 -1.13
C ILE A 28 -0.35 10.80 -0.89
N GLU A 29 0.05 11.99 -1.36
CA GLU A 29 -0.75 13.22 -1.21
C GLU A 29 -2.06 13.12 -2.00
N GLU A 30 -2.05 12.58 -3.20
CA GLU A 30 -3.25 12.34 -4.03
C GLU A 30 -4.25 11.39 -3.35
N ASN A 31 -3.76 10.40 -2.62
CA ASN A 31 -4.58 9.37 -1.95
C ASN A 31 -4.73 9.60 -0.44
N LYS A 32 -4.40 10.79 0.05
CA LYS A 32 -4.37 11.12 1.47
C LYS A 32 -5.68 10.85 2.21
N GLU A 33 -6.81 11.23 1.62
CA GLU A 33 -8.13 11.08 2.24
C GLU A 33 -8.49 9.60 2.37
N GLU A 34 -8.20 8.80 1.36
CA GLU A 34 -8.40 7.36 1.34
C GLU A 34 -7.52 6.64 2.36
N ILE A 35 -6.27 7.03 2.49
CA ILE A 35 -5.34 6.47 3.49
C ILE A 35 -5.85 6.77 4.91
N ILE A 36 -6.30 8.00 5.17
CA ILE A 36 -6.86 8.38 6.48
C ILE A 36 -8.17 7.62 6.76
N ALA A 37 -9.03 7.47 5.75
CA ALA A 37 -10.28 6.73 5.87
C ALA A 37 -10.04 5.25 6.15
N ALA A 38 -9.12 4.61 5.41
CA ALA A 38 -8.74 3.22 5.62
C ALA A 38 -8.12 3.00 7.02
N GLY A 39 -7.24 3.90 7.46
CA GLY A 39 -6.68 3.83 8.81
C GLY A 39 -7.74 3.88 9.90
N LYS A 40 -8.77 4.71 9.72
CA LYS A 40 -9.91 4.77 10.65
C LYS A 40 -10.78 3.51 10.58
N GLU A 41 -11.04 3.00 9.38
CA GLU A 41 -11.87 1.81 9.15
C GLU A 41 -11.26 0.58 9.81
N PHE A 42 -9.95 0.37 9.66
CA PHE A 42 -9.24 -0.83 10.13
C PHE A 42 -8.48 -0.63 11.45
N ASN A 43 -8.62 0.54 12.09
CA ASN A 43 -7.90 0.89 13.33
C ASN A 43 -6.37 0.75 13.21
N VAL A 44 -5.82 1.20 12.09
CA VAL A 44 -4.37 1.23 11.80
C VAL A 44 -3.92 2.69 11.68
N ASP A 45 -2.74 3.05 12.22
CA ASP A 45 -2.20 4.41 12.04
C ASP A 45 -2.03 4.71 10.54
N PRO A 46 -2.72 5.71 9.98
CA PRO A 46 -2.62 6.08 8.58
C PRO A 46 -1.19 6.36 8.10
N ALA A 47 -0.32 6.81 9.02
CA ALA A 47 1.08 7.06 8.68
C ALA A 47 1.88 5.76 8.46
N ILE A 48 1.48 4.65 9.09
CA ILE A 48 2.07 3.32 8.82
C ILE A 48 1.60 2.81 7.45
N ILE A 49 0.32 2.94 7.13
CA ILE A 49 -0.22 2.60 5.80
C ILE A 49 0.54 3.36 4.71
N ALA A 50 0.63 4.69 4.85
CA ALA A 50 1.35 5.54 3.92
C ALA A 50 2.83 5.17 3.81
N ALA A 51 3.49 4.83 4.93
CA ALA A 51 4.90 4.44 4.94
C ALA A 51 5.14 3.10 4.22
N CYS A 52 4.26 2.11 4.39
CA CYS A 52 4.34 0.86 3.65
C CYS A 52 4.18 1.10 2.14
N ILE A 53 3.16 1.86 1.73
CA ILE A 53 2.93 2.22 0.33
C ILE A 53 4.12 2.99 -0.25
N TYR A 54 4.63 4.00 0.48
CA TYR A 54 5.79 4.79 0.05
C TYR A 54 7.03 3.90 -0.19
N VAL A 55 7.31 3.00 0.75
CA VAL A 55 8.49 2.11 0.65
C VAL A 55 8.32 1.12 -0.51
N GLU A 56 7.11 0.60 -0.75
CA GLU A 56 6.82 -0.22 -1.93
C GLU A 56 7.07 0.55 -3.23
N GLN A 57 6.64 1.79 -3.32
CA GLN A 57 6.82 2.62 -4.51
C GLN A 57 8.30 2.97 -4.77
N VAL A 58 9.09 3.20 -3.71
CA VAL A 58 10.50 3.60 -3.84
C VAL A 58 11.43 2.40 -4.04
N LEU A 59 11.17 1.26 -3.37
CA LEU A 59 12.06 0.11 -3.40
C LEU A 59 11.71 -0.92 -4.47
N ASN A 60 10.47 -0.97 -4.94
CA ASN A 60 10.04 -1.95 -5.92
C ASN A 60 10.40 -1.52 -7.35
N VAL A 61 11.58 -1.97 -7.78
CA VAL A 61 12.17 -1.72 -9.11
C VAL A 61 11.35 -2.35 -10.24
N ASN A 62 10.46 -3.29 -9.95
CA ASN A 62 9.76 -4.11 -10.95
C ASN A 62 8.29 -3.75 -11.13
N TRP A 63 7.87 -2.58 -10.70
CA TRP A 63 6.47 -2.14 -10.85
C TRP A 63 6.10 -1.75 -12.28
N MET A 64 6.83 -2.22 -13.24
CA MET A 64 6.61 -1.80 -14.61
C MET A 64 6.16 -2.93 -15.51
N ASP A 65 5.27 -2.60 -16.39
CA ASP A 65 4.71 -3.38 -17.49
C ASP A 65 3.53 -4.30 -17.18
N SER A 66 2.77 -3.97 -16.20
CA SER A 66 1.64 -4.72 -15.66
C SER A 66 0.43 -4.88 -16.60
N LEU A 67 0.42 -4.34 -17.80
CA LEU A 67 -0.64 -4.69 -18.77
C LEU A 67 -0.39 -6.05 -19.43
N SER A 68 0.88 -6.50 -19.51
CA SER A 68 1.22 -7.85 -19.94
C SER A 68 1.07 -8.86 -18.79
N ASP A 69 1.23 -8.44 -17.54
CA ASP A 69 1.11 -9.29 -16.35
C ASP A 69 -0.34 -9.61 -16.01
N LEU A 70 -1.29 -8.78 -16.42
CA LEU A 70 -2.72 -9.07 -16.30
C LEU A 70 -3.15 -10.34 -17.08
N LEU A 71 -2.31 -10.81 -18.00
CA LEU A 71 -2.52 -12.07 -18.73
C LEU A 71 -1.83 -13.27 -18.08
N CYS A 72 -1.03 -13.07 -17.01
CA CYS A 72 -0.30 -14.14 -16.32
C CYS A 72 -0.94 -14.47 -14.97
N TYR A 73 -2.23 -14.78 -14.94
CA TYR A 73 -2.97 -15.21 -13.73
C TYR A 73 -2.43 -16.48 -13.03
N SER A 74 -1.32 -17.02 -13.54
CA SER A 74 -0.71 -18.24 -12.97
C SER A 74 0.29 -17.95 -11.86
N PHE A 75 0.60 -16.68 -11.57
CA PHE A 75 1.59 -16.30 -10.57
C PHE A 75 0.97 -15.26 -9.62
N ASP A 76 1.18 -15.46 -8.33
CA ASP A 76 0.74 -14.57 -7.24
C ASP A 76 1.54 -13.25 -7.28
N THR A 77 1.23 -12.42 -8.28
CA THR A 77 1.88 -11.12 -8.50
C THR A 77 1.36 -10.05 -7.56
N SER A 78 2.22 -9.09 -7.24
CA SER A 78 1.83 -7.90 -6.47
C SER A 78 1.19 -6.85 -7.38
N ILE A 79 0.11 -6.21 -6.93
CA ILE A 79 -0.72 -5.31 -7.74
C ILE A 79 -0.94 -3.99 -6.99
N GLY A 80 -1.02 -2.89 -7.74
CA GLY A 80 -1.47 -1.58 -7.29
C GLY A 80 -0.46 -0.81 -6.45
N ILE A 81 -0.93 0.29 -5.86
CA ILE A 81 -0.10 1.27 -5.15
C ILE A 81 0.67 0.67 -3.96
N GLY A 82 0.07 -0.28 -3.23
CA GLY A 82 0.67 -0.97 -2.08
C GLY A 82 1.32 -2.29 -2.43
N GLN A 83 1.36 -2.69 -3.71
CA GLN A 83 1.95 -3.98 -4.15
C GLN A 83 1.36 -5.18 -3.39
N VAL A 84 0.02 -5.22 -3.26
CA VAL A 84 -0.68 -6.30 -2.58
C VAL A 84 -0.76 -7.52 -3.49
N ARG A 85 -0.41 -8.70 -2.97
CA ARG A 85 -0.58 -9.96 -3.70
C ARG A 85 -2.04 -10.41 -3.68
N VAL A 86 -2.46 -11.12 -4.72
CA VAL A 86 -3.81 -11.70 -4.80
C VAL A 86 -4.06 -12.65 -3.63
N SER A 87 -3.08 -13.52 -3.29
CA SER A 87 -3.17 -14.41 -2.13
C SER A 87 -3.33 -13.66 -0.80
N THR A 88 -2.62 -12.53 -0.63
CA THR A 88 -2.75 -11.68 0.57
C THR A 88 -4.14 -11.04 0.65
N ALA A 89 -4.68 -10.58 -0.46
CA ALA A 89 -6.04 -10.02 -0.50
C ALA A 89 -7.08 -11.10 -0.14
N ILE A 90 -6.96 -12.30 -0.71
CA ILE A 90 -7.82 -13.44 -0.37
C ILE A 90 -7.70 -13.81 1.11
N LEU A 91 -6.47 -13.79 1.67
CA LEU A 91 -6.25 -14.05 3.10
C LEU A 91 -7.03 -13.08 3.98
N VAL A 92 -7.00 -11.78 3.73
CA VAL A 92 -7.73 -10.80 4.56
C VAL A 92 -9.24 -10.87 4.36
N GLU A 93 -9.72 -11.23 3.17
CA GLU A 93 -11.12 -11.52 2.92
C GLU A 93 -11.58 -12.76 3.72
N ASP A 94 -10.82 -13.84 3.68
CA ASP A 94 -11.16 -15.10 4.35
C ASP A 94 -11.12 -14.99 5.88
N ASN A 95 -10.35 -14.02 6.40
CA ASN A 95 -10.30 -13.70 7.83
C ASN A 95 -11.31 -12.59 8.23
N GLY A 96 -12.18 -12.15 7.33
CA GLY A 96 -13.28 -11.24 7.63
C GLY A 96 -12.91 -9.76 7.74
N TYR A 97 -11.72 -9.35 7.30
CA TYR A 97 -11.31 -7.93 7.26
C TYR A 97 -11.91 -7.21 6.04
N MET A 98 -12.15 -7.91 4.97
CA MET A 98 -12.76 -7.40 3.74
C MET A 98 -13.94 -8.27 3.34
N GLU A 99 -14.86 -7.69 2.54
CA GLU A 99 -15.93 -8.46 1.93
C GLU A 99 -15.36 -9.49 0.95
N GLN A 100 -15.89 -10.73 1.04
CA GLN A 100 -15.41 -11.81 0.17
C GLN A 100 -15.77 -11.57 -1.29
N SER A 101 -14.77 -11.50 -2.13
CA SER A 101 -14.92 -11.54 -3.58
C SER A 101 -15.40 -12.92 -4.03
N GLN A 102 -16.20 -12.95 -5.08
CA GLN A 102 -16.72 -14.20 -5.66
C GLN A 102 -16.55 -14.21 -7.17
N GLY A 103 -16.17 -15.36 -7.72
CA GLY A 103 -16.18 -15.55 -9.17
C GLY A 103 -17.61 -15.55 -9.73
N PHE A 104 -17.74 -15.19 -11.00
CA PHE A 104 -19.03 -15.13 -11.69
C PHE A 104 -18.91 -15.47 -13.18
N TYR A 105 -20.04 -15.72 -13.83
CA TYR A 105 -20.10 -15.93 -15.28
C TYR A 105 -20.47 -14.63 -15.99
N ALA A 106 -19.64 -14.22 -16.97
CA ALA A 106 -19.91 -13.13 -17.89
C ALA A 106 -19.78 -13.59 -19.32
N ASN A 107 -20.82 -13.40 -20.17
CA ASN A 107 -20.81 -13.80 -21.56
C ASN A 107 -20.30 -15.23 -21.82
N GLN A 108 -20.75 -16.19 -21.01
CA GLN A 108 -20.35 -17.60 -21.03
C GLN A 108 -18.89 -17.88 -20.60
N LEU A 109 -18.13 -16.87 -20.18
CA LEU A 109 -16.81 -17.02 -19.61
C LEU A 109 -16.91 -16.96 -18.08
N TYR A 110 -16.26 -17.92 -17.39
CA TYR A 110 -16.13 -17.87 -15.93
C TYR A 110 -14.97 -16.95 -15.55
N ILE A 111 -15.27 -15.96 -14.74
CA ILE A 111 -14.29 -15.08 -14.11
C ILE A 111 -14.05 -15.63 -12.69
N SER A 112 -12.84 -16.04 -12.40
CA SER A 112 -12.49 -16.62 -11.10
C SER A 112 -12.46 -15.56 -9.99
N ARG A 113 -12.47 -16.02 -8.72
CA ARG A 113 -12.31 -15.14 -7.55
C ARG A 113 -10.99 -14.37 -7.63
N GLU A 114 -9.91 -15.02 -8.03
CA GLU A 114 -8.58 -14.45 -8.17
C GLU A 114 -8.56 -13.31 -9.20
N GLU A 115 -9.25 -13.49 -10.33
CA GLU A 115 -9.38 -12.45 -11.36
C GLU A 115 -10.18 -11.25 -10.86
N VAL A 116 -11.25 -11.48 -10.09
CA VAL A 116 -12.04 -10.41 -9.46
C VAL A 116 -11.17 -9.63 -8.49
N VAL A 117 -10.44 -10.32 -7.60
CA VAL A 117 -9.53 -9.71 -6.63
C VAL A 117 -8.42 -8.94 -7.35
N ALA A 118 -7.78 -9.52 -8.37
CA ALA A 118 -6.73 -8.85 -9.13
C ALA A 118 -7.23 -7.54 -9.78
N THR A 119 -8.44 -7.58 -10.35
CA THR A 119 -9.07 -6.38 -10.93
C THR A 119 -9.37 -5.33 -9.87
N THR A 120 -9.84 -5.75 -8.68
CA THR A 120 -10.12 -4.86 -7.56
C THR A 120 -8.85 -4.21 -7.03
N LEU A 121 -7.73 -4.96 -6.93
CA LEU A 121 -6.44 -4.45 -6.49
C LEU A 121 -5.81 -3.42 -7.44
N ALA A 122 -6.24 -3.35 -8.69
CA ALA A 122 -5.80 -2.34 -9.65
C ALA A 122 -6.38 -0.93 -9.37
N ASP A 123 -7.45 -0.83 -8.58
CA ASP A 123 -7.99 0.44 -8.10
C ASP A 123 -7.23 0.91 -6.84
N ASP A 124 -6.69 2.12 -6.87
CA ASP A 124 -5.86 2.65 -5.77
C ASP A 124 -6.61 2.69 -4.43
N LYS A 125 -7.91 3.04 -4.43
CA LYS A 125 -8.71 3.12 -3.18
C LYS A 125 -8.93 1.75 -2.58
N ALA A 126 -9.31 0.78 -3.41
CA ALA A 126 -9.46 -0.59 -2.97
C ALA A 126 -8.12 -1.15 -2.48
N ASN A 127 -7.03 -0.91 -3.20
CA ASN A 127 -5.69 -1.35 -2.84
C ASN A 127 -5.25 -0.82 -1.47
N ILE A 128 -5.45 0.47 -1.20
CA ILE A 128 -5.16 1.11 0.10
C ILE A 128 -5.94 0.43 1.23
N ARG A 129 -7.21 0.08 1.01
CA ARG A 129 -8.01 -0.65 2.00
C ARG A 129 -7.45 -2.04 2.26
N TYR A 130 -6.98 -2.77 1.24
CA TYR A 130 -6.32 -4.07 1.40
C TYR A 130 -4.99 -3.95 2.15
N VAL A 131 -4.20 -2.89 1.92
CA VAL A 131 -2.99 -2.59 2.72
C VAL A 131 -3.36 -2.43 4.19
N ALA A 132 -4.37 -1.60 4.49
CA ALA A 132 -4.82 -1.36 5.85
C ALA A 132 -5.38 -2.63 6.52
N ALA A 133 -6.23 -3.39 5.81
CA ALA A 133 -6.78 -4.66 6.27
C ALA A 133 -5.67 -5.68 6.61
N TYR A 134 -4.62 -5.75 5.79
CA TYR A 134 -3.50 -6.65 6.04
C TYR A 134 -2.64 -6.24 7.24
N LEU A 135 -2.44 -4.95 7.45
CA LEU A 135 -1.78 -4.44 8.65
C LEU A 135 -2.62 -4.71 9.91
N ALA A 136 -3.95 -4.56 9.84
CA ALA A 136 -4.87 -4.91 10.93
C ALA A 136 -4.83 -6.42 11.25
N TYR A 137 -4.84 -7.28 10.24
CA TYR A 137 -4.67 -8.72 10.40
C TYR A 137 -3.41 -9.06 11.22
N TRP A 138 -2.28 -8.40 10.95
CA TRP A 138 -1.05 -8.61 11.70
C TRP A 138 -1.13 -8.06 13.13
N GLN A 139 -1.77 -6.91 13.35
CA GLN A 139 -1.98 -6.37 14.70
C GLN A 139 -2.79 -7.37 15.54
N ASP A 140 -3.89 -7.88 15.02
CA ASP A 140 -4.74 -8.82 15.74
C ASP A 140 -4.04 -10.14 16.01
N ARG A 141 -3.33 -10.69 15.01
CA ARG A 141 -2.57 -11.94 15.16
C ARG A 141 -1.48 -11.85 16.25
N TRP A 142 -0.94 -10.65 16.50
CA TRP A 142 0.12 -10.45 17.48
C TRP A 142 -0.39 -9.97 18.84
N SER A 143 -1.65 -9.51 18.93
CA SER A 143 -2.21 -8.80 20.09
C SER A 143 -2.07 -9.56 21.41
N ASP A 144 -2.22 -10.89 21.39
CA ASP A 144 -2.09 -11.73 22.59
C ASP A 144 -0.63 -11.84 23.10
N THR A 145 0.35 -11.55 22.25
CA THR A 145 1.77 -11.69 22.60
C THR A 145 2.46 -10.35 22.80
N LEU A 146 2.21 -9.41 21.90
CA LEU A 146 2.80 -8.06 21.91
C LEU A 146 1.92 -7.11 21.10
N ASP A 147 1.55 -5.98 21.68
CA ASP A 147 0.92 -4.91 20.93
C ASP A 147 1.96 -4.24 19.98
N ILE A 148 1.79 -4.47 18.69
CA ILE A 148 2.65 -3.93 17.63
C ILE A 148 2.02 -2.75 16.89
N SER A 149 0.87 -2.25 17.33
CA SER A 149 0.10 -1.18 16.65
C SER A 149 0.90 0.11 16.44
N ASN A 150 1.85 0.37 17.33
CA ASN A 150 2.75 1.53 17.29
C ASN A 150 4.20 1.17 16.91
N MET A 151 4.40 0.06 16.24
CA MET A 151 5.73 -0.44 15.83
C MET A 151 5.84 -0.50 14.29
N PRO A 152 6.03 0.64 13.61
CA PRO A 152 6.03 0.70 12.14
C PRO A 152 7.06 -0.23 11.49
N GLU A 153 8.24 -0.41 12.11
CA GLU A 153 9.27 -1.31 11.59
C GLU A 153 8.83 -2.78 11.62
N ILE A 154 8.06 -3.16 12.64
CA ILE A 154 7.59 -4.54 12.79
C ILE A 154 6.41 -4.78 11.86
N LEU A 155 5.43 -3.87 11.82
CA LEU A 155 4.32 -3.96 10.88
C LEU A 155 4.80 -3.97 9.43
N GLY A 156 5.76 -3.11 9.06
CA GLY A 156 6.39 -3.13 7.74
C GLY A 156 7.11 -4.45 7.45
N THR A 157 7.78 -5.02 8.45
CA THR A 157 8.44 -6.34 8.30
C THR A 157 7.43 -7.44 8.00
N LEU A 158 6.33 -7.50 8.77
CA LEU A 158 5.27 -8.50 8.60
C LEU A 158 4.54 -8.32 7.26
N TYR A 159 4.29 -7.08 6.87
CA TYR A 159 3.74 -6.73 5.57
C TYR A 159 4.56 -7.30 4.42
N ASN A 160 5.87 -7.13 4.46
CA ASN A 160 6.80 -7.58 3.42
C ASN A 160 7.02 -9.09 3.41
N LEU A 161 7.08 -9.74 4.59
CA LEU A 161 7.38 -11.17 4.70
C LEU A 161 6.17 -12.06 4.38
N GLY A 162 4.96 -11.60 4.64
CA GLY A 162 3.75 -12.38 4.45
C GLY A 162 3.81 -13.72 5.20
N ASP A 163 3.49 -14.80 4.50
CA ASP A 163 3.51 -16.16 5.07
C ASP A 163 4.88 -16.62 5.58
N ASN A 164 5.96 -15.92 5.20
CA ASN A 164 7.30 -16.17 5.72
C ASN A 164 7.60 -15.39 7.01
N ALA A 165 6.60 -14.69 7.57
CA ALA A 165 6.75 -13.95 8.82
C ALA A 165 6.94 -14.92 9.99
N ASN A 166 7.76 -14.50 10.96
CA ASN A 166 7.93 -15.24 12.20
C ASN A 166 6.62 -15.25 13.00
N GLU A 167 6.42 -16.31 13.77
CA GLU A 167 5.34 -16.37 14.76
C GLU A 167 5.48 -15.25 15.80
N PRO A 168 4.36 -14.80 16.41
CA PRO A 168 4.37 -13.79 17.45
C PRO A 168 5.35 -14.09 18.58
N ASN A 169 6.14 -13.09 18.96
CA ASN A 169 7.11 -13.20 20.05
C ASN A 169 7.31 -11.82 20.73
N THR A 170 7.90 -11.81 21.91
CA THR A 170 8.07 -10.59 22.73
C THR A 170 9.30 -9.74 22.32
N SER A 171 10.09 -10.18 21.35
CA SER A 171 11.30 -9.49 20.88
C SER A 171 11.42 -9.58 19.35
N PRO A 172 10.44 -9.03 18.60
CA PRO A 172 10.48 -9.08 17.15
C PRO A 172 11.65 -8.27 16.58
N LYS A 173 12.16 -8.73 15.45
CA LYS A 173 13.25 -8.03 14.74
C LYS A 173 12.75 -7.53 13.39
N SER A 174 13.06 -6.28 13.07
CA SER A 174 12.76 -5.71 11.77
C SER A 174 13.73 -6.21 10.69
N ASN A 175 13.20 -6.48 9.49
CA ASN A 175 13.98 -6.71 8.27
C ASN A 175 14.38 -5.39 7.58
N GLY A 176 14.97 -5.48 6.38
CA GLY A 176 15.36 -4.30 5.58
C GLY A 176 14.16 -3.40 5.26
N PHE A 177 13.09 -3.98 4.75
CA PHE A 177 11.86 -3.27 4.39
C PHE A 177 11.23 -2.58 5.62
N GLY A 178 11.07 -3.30 6.72
CA GLY A 178 10.51 -2.74 7.95
C GLY A 178 11.32 -1.56 8.48
N ARG A 179 12.66 -1.61 8.42
CA ARG A 179 13.50 -0.46 8.80
C ARG A 179 13.23 0.75 7.91
N HIS A 180 13.05 0.58 6.60
CA HIS A 180 12.68 1.68 5.70
C HIS A 180 11.29 2.24 6.04
N VAL A 181 10.32 1.39 6.38
CA VAL A 181 8.99 1.83 6.85
C VAL A 181 9.12 2.67 8.13
N GLY A 182 9.93 2.24 9.10
CA GLY A 182 10.19 3.01 10.31
C GLY A 182 10.80 4.39 10.04
N VAL A 183 11.77 4.48 9.11
CA VAL A 183 12.36 5.76 8.69
C VAL A 183 11.33 6.64 7.98
N ALA A 184 10.52 6.07 7.08
CA ALA A 184 9.51 6.81 6.32
C ALA A 184 8.33 7.29 7.19
N TYR A 185 8.01 6.59 8.28
CA TYR A 185 6.84 6.85 9.13
C TYR A 185 6.71 8.32 9.57
N GLY A 186 7.80 8.91 10.09
CA GLY A 186 7.80 10.30 10.54
C GLY A 186 7.50 11.29 9.41
N MET A 187 8.05 11.04 8.22
CA MET A 187 7.81 11.85 7.02
C MET A 187 6.35 11.72 6.55
N MET A 188 5.82 10.50 6.52
CA MET A 188 4.43 10.25 6.12
C MET A 188 3.45 10.87 7.11
N LYS A 189 3.73 10.83 8.41
CA LYS A 189 2.93 11.52 9.42
C LYS A 189 2.88 13.03 9.18
N MET A 190 4.01 13.65 8.87
CA MET A 190 4.03 15.07 8.51
C MET A 190 3.25 15.35 7.23
N LEU A 191 3.38 14.52 6.20
CA LEU A 191 2.71 14.68 4.91
C LEU A 191 1.19 14.60 5.05
N LEU A 192 0.69 13.59 5.79
CA LEU A 192 -0.74 13.38 5.99
C LEU A 192 -1.38 14.48 6.86
N TYR A 193 -0.67 15.04 7.84
CA TYR A 193 -1.24 15.98 8.79
C TYR A 193 -0.73 17.41 8.65
N LYS A 194 0.07 17.69 7.59
CA LYS A 194 0.47 19.06 7.26
C LYS A 194 -0.78 19.90 7.00
N ARG A 195 -1.03 20.91 7.85
CA ARG A 195 -2.05 21.91 7.60
C ARG A 195 -1.63 22.64 6.33
N VAL A 196 -2.50 22.67 5.32
CA VAL A 196 -2.38 23.61 4.20
C VAL A 196 -2.52 24.99 4.84
N GLY A 197 -1.40 25.65 5.08
CA GLY A 197 -1.39 27.01 5.58
C GLY A 197 -2.12 27.87 4.56
N ASN A 198 -3.16 28.57 5.02
CA ASN A 198 -3.84 29.59 4.23
C ASN A 198 -2.80 30.53 3.61
N ARG A 199 -2.49 30.36 2.33
CA ARG A 199 -1.85 31.40 1.54
C ARG A 199 -2.90 32.46 1.28
N GLY A 200 -2.85 33.56 2.03
CA GLY A 200 -3.64 34.73 1.69
C GLY A 200 -4.19 35.49 2.89
N VAL A 201 -3.33 36.03 3.76
CA VAL A 201 -3.64 37.30 4.43
C VAL A 201 -2.61 38.30 3.92
N GLN A 202 -2.97 39.05 2.88
CA GLN A 202 -2.29 40.30 2.56
C GLN A 202 -2.62 41.27 3.69
N TYR A 203 -1.63 41.65 4.47
CA TYR A 203 -1.74 42.83 5.32
C TYR A 203 -1.58 44.06 4.43
N GLU A 204 -2.70 44.75 4.13
CA GLU A 204 -2.66 46.14 3.71
C GLU A 204 -2.19 46.96 4.92
N ILE A 205 -1.01 47.52 4.80
CA ILE A 205 -0.49 48.52 5.73
C ILE A 205 -1.03 49.86 5.25
N ASN A 206 -1.98 50.43 6.00
CA ASN A 206 -2.34 51.83 5.92
C ASN A 206 -1.38 52.69 6.76
#